data_743f3137f396e9967f0113b93f900863
#
_entry.id   743f3137f396e9967f0113b93f900863
#
_cell.length_a   1.000
_cell.length_b   1.000
_cell.length_c   1.000
_cell.angle_alpha   90.00
_cell.angle_beta   90.00
_cell.angle_gamma   90.00
#
_symmetry.space_group_name_H-M   'P 1'
#
loop_
_entity.id
_entity.type
_entity.pdbx_description
1 polymer ?
#
loop_
_entity_poly.entity_id
_entity_poly.type
_entity_poly.pdbx_seq_one_letter_code
_entity_poly.pdbx_strand_id
1 'polypeptide(L)'
;MYRERTSTVPGAVLWTKTAGAGAARVLPDGCIDLIWGEDTGLFAAGPDTTAHLSGSPPGTCYAGLRFAPGVGPAVFGLPAHELRDRRVPLDALWPGAEARRLTERVAAAADPAAALESLVLARDVRHAAPPWGPGIAARLAAGARVGSVAEDSGLSERQLHRRCLDAFGYGPKTLARILRLQRALELARLGHAFADVAVRAGYADQAHLARDVRALAGVPLGELL
;
A
#
# COMPACT_ATOMS: atom_id res chain seq x y z
N MET A 1 -3.82 -17.23 8.61
CA MET A 1 -4.90 -17.12 7.59
C MET A 1 -5.06 -15.66 7.23
N TYR A 2 -5.18 -15.29 5.93
CA TYR A 2 -5.45 -13.92 5.45
C TYR A 2 -6.84 -13.87 4.81
N ARG A 3 -7.60 -12.80 5.07
CA ARG A 3 -8.90 -12.52 4.45
C ARG A 3 -9.01 -11.04 4.17
N GLU A 4 -9.70 -10.67 3.08
CA GLU A 4 -10.00 -9.27 2.76
C GLU A 4 -11.41 -9.10 2.22
N ARG A 5 -11.96 -7.89 2.37
CA ARG A 5 -13.20 -7.45 1.77
C ARG A 5 -13.13 -5.97 1.40
N THR A 6 -13.96 -5.56 0.48
CA THR A 6 -14.16 -4.13 0.20
C THR A 6 -14.61 -3.41 1.47
N SER A 7 -13.99 -2.26 1.75
CA SER A 7 -14.37 -1.39 2.86
C SER A 7 -15.48 -0.41 2.45
N THR A 8 -16.26 0.04 3.42
CA THR A 8 -17.17 1.18 3.25
C THR A 8 -16.45 2.51 3.22
N VAL A 9 -15.15 2.55 3.62
CA VAL A 9 -14.26 3.69 3.42
C VAL A 9 -13.88 3.75 1.94
N PRO A 10 -14.18 4.84 1.22
CA PRO A 10 -13.86 4.95 -0.20
C PRO A 10 -12.36 4.78 -0.48
N GLY A 11 -12.02 3.94 -1.46
CA GLY A 11 -10.63 3.67 -1.83
C GLY A 11 -9.87 2.83 -0.80
N ALA A 12 -10.55 2.08 0.05
CA ALA A 12 -9.92 1.19 1.01
C ALA A 12 -10.40 -0.26 0.90
N VAL A 13 -9.53 -1.18 1.33
CA VAL A 13 -9.80 -2.61 1.52
C VAL A 13 -9.58 -2.93 3.00
N LEU A 14 -10.54 -3.59 3.62
CA LEU A 14 -10.42 -4.11 4.97
C LEU A 14 -9.88 -5.52 4.93
N TRP A 15 -8.84 -5.79 5.73
CA TRP A 15 -8.22 -7.10 5.80
C TRP A 15 -8.00 -7.56 7.24
N THR A 16 -7.96 -8.86 7.44
CA THR A 16 -7.58 -9.51 8.69
C THR A 16 -6.54 -10.58 8.44
N LYS A 17 -5.63 -10.78 9.37
CA LYS A 17 -4.55 -11.76 9.30
C LYS A 17 -4.28 -12.37 10.66
N THR A 18 -4.18 -13.69 10.72
CA THR A 18 -3.54 -14.40 11.82
C THR A 18 -2.15 -14.81 11.38
N ALA A 19 -1.13 -14.44 12.15
CA ALA A 19 0.26 -14.76 11.85
C ALA A 19 0.48 -16.26 11.85
N GLY A 20 1.18 -16.77 10.84
CA GLY A 20 1.65 -18.15 10.76
C GLY A 20 3.07 -18.29 11.31
N ALA A 21 3.65 -19.48 11.15
CA ALA A 21 5.06 -19.71 11.44
C ALA A 21 5.95 -19.01 10.39
N GLY A 22 6.98 -18.32 10.86
CA GLY A 22 7.95 -17.62 10.01
C GLY A 22 7.57 -16.21 9.60
N ALA A 23 8.53 -15.51 8.99
CA ALA A 23 8.33 -14.13 8.54
C ALA A 23 7.45 -14.07 7.27
N ALA A 24 6.46 -13.20 7.28
CA ALA A 24 5.65 -12.91 6.10
C ALA A 24 6.33 -11.83 5.25
N ARG A 25 6.38 -12.05 3.94
CA ARG A 25 6.88 -11.07 2.98
C ARG A 25 5.73 -10.17 2.52
N VAL A 26 5.81 -8.89 2.86
CA VAL A 26 4.89 -7.85 2.39
C VAL A 26 5.54 -7.17 1.19
N LEU A 27 4.90 -7.26 0.03
CA LEU A 27 5.43 -6.68 -1.21
C LEU A 27 4.98 -5.23 -1.37
N PRO A 28 5.81 -4.37 -2.01
CA PRO A 28 5.41 -3.00 -2.31
C PRO A 28 4.22 -3.00 -3.28
N ASP A 29 3.16 -2.29 -2.95
CA ASP A 29 1.92 -2.18 -3.73
C ASP A 29 1.45 -0.73 -3.94
N GLY A 30 2.16 0.23 -3.37
CA GLY A 30 1.83 1.65 -3.44
C GLY A 30 0.80 2.10 -2.42
N CYS A 31 0.34 1.21 -1.56
CA CYS A 31 -0.66 1.47 -0.54
C CYS A 31 -0.03 1.95 0.77
N ILE A 32 -0.87 2.53 1.61
CA ILE A 32 -0.60 2.82 3.02
C ILE A 32 -1.68 2.10 3.82
N ASP A 33 -1.30 1.44 4.92
CA ASP A 33 -2.24 0.74 5.78
C ASP A 33 -2.33 1.42 7.16
N LEU A 34 -3.54 1.51 7.72
CA LEU A 34 -3.76 1.66 9.14
C LEU A 34 -3.97 0.26 9.73
N ILE A 35 -3.09 -0.17 10.61
CA ILE A 35 -3.06 -1.53 11.12
C ILE A 35 -3.25 -1.51 12.64
N TRP A 36 -4.08 -2.40 13.14
CA TRP A 36 -4.12 -2.81 14.52
C TRP A 36 -3.49 -4.19 14.65
N GLY A 37 -2.55 -4.34 15.56
CA GLY A 37 -1.98 -5.62 15.97
C GLY A 37 -2.24 -5.87 17.44
N GLU A 38 -2.59 -7.09 17.79
CA GLU A 38 -2.91 -7.51 19.14
C GLU A 38 -1.82 -7.12 20.15
N ASP A 39 -0.54 -7.27 19.76
CA ASP A 39 0.62 -6.95 20.61
C ASP A 39 1.18 -5.54 20.39
N THR A 40 0.87 -4.89 19.26
CA THR A 40 1.52 -3.64 18.82
C THR A 40 0.60 -2.42 18.88
N GLY A 41 -0.72 -2.63 19.05
CA GLY A 41 -1.70 -1.55 18.96
C GLY A 41 -1.88 -1.00 17.56
N LEU A 42 -2.25 0.29 17.45
CA LEU A 42 -2.47 0.97 16.17
C LEU A 42 -1.18 1.59 15.63
N PHE A 43 -0.92 1.35 14.35
CA PHE A 43 0.21 1.96 13.63
C PHE A 43 -0.10 2.16 12.15
N ALA A 44 0.60 3.10 11.52
CA ALA A 44 0.63 3.27 10.08
C ALA A 44 1.75 2.43 9.47
N ALA A 45 1.45 1.66 8.43
CA ALA A 45 2.44 1.04 7.57
C ALA A 45 2.51 1.85 6.27
N GLY A 46 3.65 2.47 6.02
CA GLY A 46 3.84 3.36 4.88
C GLY A 46 4.03 2.61 3.57
N PRO A 47 4.08 3.34 2.46
CA PRO A 47 4.31 2.74 1.15
C PRO A 47 5.77 2.26 1.08
N ASP A 48 5.94 0.97 0.82
CA ASP A 48 7.25 0.36 0.74
C ASP A 48 7.89 0.52 -0.65
N THR A 49 9.20 0.71 -0.69
CA THR A 49 9.98 0.72 -1.94
C THR A 49 10.49 -0.67 -2.31
N THR A 50 10.62 -1.57 -1.34
CA THR A 50 11.01 -2.97 -1.48
C THR A 50 10.22 -3.84 -0.51
N ALA A 51 10.33 -5.16 -0.64
CA ALA A 51 9.64 -6.08 0.26
C ALA A 51 10.06 -5.89 1.72
N HIS A 52 9.08 -5.82 2.60
CA HIS A 52 9.25 -5.82 4.04
C HIS A 52 9.01 -7.23 4.61
N LEU A 53 9.93 -7.70 5.46
CA LEU A 53 9.75 -8.97 6.18
C LEU A 53 9.12 -8.68 7.55
N SER A 54 7.87 -9.08 7.72
CA SER A 54 7.12 -8.94 8.97
C SER A 54 7.21 -10.23 9.77
N GLY A 55 7.93 -10.18 10.90
CA GLY A 55 7.98 -11.29 11.88
C GLY A 55 7.00 -11.01 13.01
N SER A 56 6.18 -12.00 13.36
CA SER A 56 5.27 -11.96 14.51
C SER A 56 5.16 -13.35 15.10
N PRO A 57 4.90 -13.48 16.40
CA PRO A 57 4.61 -14.78 16.99
C PRO A 57 3.44 -15.45 16.26
N PRO A 58 3.50 -16.78 16.03
CA PRO A 58 2.37 -17.50 15.45
C PRO A 58 1.11 -17.32 16.29
N GLY A 59 -0.03 -17.08 15.62
CA GLY A 59 -1.31 -16.84 16.28
C GLY A 59 -1.65 -15.36 16.50
N THR A 60 -0.67 -14.44 16.47
CA THR A 60 -0.93 -12.99 16.63
C THR A 60 -1.93 -12.52 15.58
N CYS A 61 -2.97 -11.81 16.04
CA CYS A 61 -4.05 -11.29 15.20
C CYS A 61 -3.76 -9.85 14.75
N TYR A 62 -4.10 -9.59 13.49
CA TYR A 62 -4.02 -8.26 12.87
C TYR A 62 -5.32 -7.94 12.15
N ALA A 63 -5.69 -6.67 12.20
CA ALA A 63 -6.71 -6.08 11.32
C ALA A 63 -6.15 -4.81 10.68
N GLY A 64 -6.47 -4.56 9.42
CA GLY A 64 -5.96 -3.39 8.72
C GLY A 64 -6.92 -2.84 7.68
N LEU A 65 -6.83 -1.53 7.50
CA LEU A 65 -7.40 -0.81 6.37
C LEU A 65 -6.26 -0.43 5.43
N ARG A 66 -6.27 -1.03 4.25
CA ARG A 66 -5.34 -0.70 3.15
C ARG A 66 -5.95 0.37 2.29
N PHE A 67 -5.31 1.51 2.21
CA PHE A 67 -5.72 2.64 1.37
C PHE A 67 -5.04 2.56 0.01
N ALA A 68 -5.82 2.65 -1.04
CA ALA A 68 -5.31 2.72 -2.41
C ALA A 68 -4.29 3.84 -2.59
N PRO A 69 -3.37 3.75 -3.56
CA PRO A 69 -2.37 4.77 -3.81
C PRO A 69 -2.96 6.18 -3.90
N GLY A 70 -2.46 7.09 -3.06
CA GLY A 70 -2.91 8.48 -2.98
C GLY A 70 -4.03 8.78 -1.97
N VAL A 71 -4.60 7.77 -1.31
CA VAL A 71 -5.69 7.96 -0.31
C VAL A 71 -5.13 8.11 1.11
N GLY A 72 -4.13 7.33 1.48
CA GLY A 72 -3.57 7.27 2.84
C GLY A 72 -3.17 8.63 3.45
N PRO A 73 -2.51 9.56 2.74
CA PRO A 73 -2.14 10.87 3.27
C PRO A 73 -3.29 11.66 3.90
N ALA A 74 -4.48 11.56 3.31
CA ALA A 74 -5.68 12.20 3.83
C ALA A 74 -6.11 11.65 5.21
N VAL A 75 -5.89 10.37 5.44
CA VAL A 75 -6.24 9.70 6.70
C VAL A 75 -5.28 10.10 7.81
N PHE A 76 -3.98 10.12 7.51
CA PHE A 76 -2.93 10.38 8.50
C PHE A 76 -2.62 11.86 8.69
N GLY A 77 -3.01 12.74 7.75
CA GLY A 77 -2.79 14.19 7.83
C GLY A 77 -1.35 14.61 7.52
N LEU A 78 -0.58 13.79 6.78
CA LEU A 78 0.80 14.08 6.41
C LEU A 78 1.14 13.51 5.03
N PRO A 79 2.18 14.06 4.35
CA PRO A 79 2.63 13.55 3.05
C PRO A 79 3.11 12.10 3.14
N ALA A 80 2.79 11.28 2.11
CA ALA A 80 3.14 9.86 2.08
C ALA A 80 4.65 9.59 2.20
N HIS A 81 5.51 10.51 1.73
CA HIS A 81 6.96 10.32 1.81
C HIS A 81 7.51 10.32 3.23
N GLU A 82 6.80 10.88 4.20
CA GLU A 82 7.17 10.83 5.61
C GLU A 82 6.94 9.44 6.24
N LEU A 83 6.06 8.65 5.63
CA LEU A 83 5.77 7.26 6.02
C LEU A 83 6.54 6.22 5.20
N ARG A 84 7.24 6.63 4.14
CA ARG A 84 7.90 5.70 3.20
C ARG A 84 8.88 4.77 3.91
N ASP A 85 8.74 3.46 3.65
CA ASP A 85 9.53 2.36 4.24
C ASP A 85 9.48 2.33 5.79
N ARG A 86 8.40 2.86 6.40
CA ARG A 86 8.28 2.98 7.86
C ARG A 86 7.01 2.32 8.38
N ARG A 87 7.12 1.87 9.65
CA ARG A 87 5.99 1.47 10.50
C ARG A 87 5.99 2.44 11.67
N VAL A 88 4.97 3.28 11.77
CA VAL A 88 4.93 4.40 12.70
C VAL A 88 3.75 4.22 13.66
N PRO A 89 3.99 4.11 14.98
CA PRO A 89 2.91 4.05 15.96
C PRO A 89 1.96 5.24 15.81
N LEU A 90 0.67 5.00 16.00
CA LEU A 90 -0.35 6.02 15.74
C LEU A 90 -0.21 7.25 16.65
N ASP A 91 0.30 7.08 17.87
CA ASP A 91 0.55 8.16 18.83
C ASP A 91 1.72 9.09 18.44
N ALA A 92 2.56 8.67 17.50
CA ALA A 92 3.56 9.53 16.87
C ALA A 92 3.00 10.39 15.72
N LEU A 93 1.79 10.08 15.23
CA LEU A 93 1.14 10.77 14.10
C LEU A 93 -0.05 11.63 14.56
N TRP A 94 -0.79 11.15 15.56
CA TRP A 94 -1.98 11.81 16.09
C TRP A 94 -1.78 12.16 17.58
N PRO A 95 -2.60 13.09 18.16
CA PRO A 95 -2.48 13.41 19.58
C PRO A 95 -2.49 12.16 20.45
N GLY A 96 -1.46 11.95 21.27
CA GLY A 96 -1.20 10.70 21.97
C GLY A 96 -2.36 10.20 22.85
N ALA A 97 -3.12 11.13 23.49
CA ALA A 97 -4.31 10.76 24.26
C ALA A 97 -5.44 10.21 23.36
N GLU A 98 -5.62 10.79 22.17
CA GLU A 98 -6.58 10.31 21.19
C GLU A 98 -6.15 8.93 20.64
N ALA A 99 -4.90 8.80 20.23
CA ALA A 99 -4.36 7.55 19.68
C ALA A 99 -4.50 6.38 20.67
N ARG A 100 -4.17 6.59 21.96
CA ARG A 100 -4.34 5.58 23.02
C ARG A 100 -5.81 5.17 23.16
N ARG A 101 -6.73 6.14 23.30
CA ARG A 101 -8.17 5.86 23.40
C ARG A 101 -8.70 5.08 22.20
N LEU A 102 -8.22 5.39 20.99
CA LEU A 102 -8.61 4.67 19.77
C LEU A 102 -8.06 3.25 19.77
N THR A 103 -6.81 3.06 20.18
CA THR A 103 -6.18 1.74 20.31
C THR A 103 -6.95 0.85 21.28
N GLU A 104 -7.28 1.37 22.48
CA GLU A 104 -8.07 0.67 23.48
C GLU A 104 -9.46 0.29 22.96
N ARG A 105 -10.12 1.21 22.24
CA ARG A 105 -11.44 0.96 21.66
C ARG A 105 -11.41 -0.14 20.62
N VAL A 106 -10.39 -0.17 19.73
CA VAL A 106 -10.24 -1.23 18.72
C VAL A 106 -9.91 -2.56 19.39
N ALA A 107 -9.02 -2.57 20.38
CA ALA A 107 -8.63 -3.78 21.13
C ALA A 107 -9.81 -4.40 21.91
N ALA A 108 -10.70 -3.58 22.46
CA ALA A 108 -11.88 -4.03 23.21
C ALA A 108 -13.06 -4.43 22.30
N ALA A 109 -12.98 -4.20 20.98
CA ALA A 109 -14.07 -4.50 20.07
C ALA A 109 -14.16 -6.01 19.78
N ALA A 110 -15.38 -6.54 19.68
CA ALA A 110 -15.63 -7.92 19.26
C ALA A 110 -15.15 -8.16 17.80
N ASP A 111 -15.13 -7.13 16.98
CA ASP A 111 -14.58 -7.11 15.62
C ASP A 111 -13.65 -5.89 15.46
N PRO A 112 -12.33 -6.07 15.70
CA PRO A 112 -11.34 -5.01 15.54
C PRO A 112 -11.32 -4.41 14.12
N ALA A 113 -11.61 -5.21 13.08
CA ALA A 113 -11.65 -4.74 11.71
C ALA A 113 -12.81 -3.76 11.47
N ALA A 114 -14.02 -4.08 11.94
CA ALA A 114 -15.15 -3.16 11.88
C ALA A 114 -14.92 -1.90 12.72
N ALA A 115 -14.24 -2.02 13.85
CA ALA A 115 -13.88 -0.87 14.70
C ALA A 115 -12.90 0.08 13.99
N LEU A 116 -11.89 -0.44 13.26
CA LEU A 116 -10.98 0.36 12.41
C LEU A 116 -11.73 1.12 11.32
N GLU A 117 -12.64 0.44 10.61
CA GLU A 117 -13.44 1.04 9.55
C GLU A 117 -14.29 2.19 10.10
N SER A 118 -14.98 1.98 11.23
CA SER A 118 -15.76 3.01 11.91
C SER A 118 -14.92 4.20 12.38
N LEU A 119 -13.68 3.94 12.81
CA LEU A 119 -12.72 4.97 13.23
C LEU A 119 -12.38 5.92 12.08
N VAL A 120 -12.06 5.36 10.90
CA VAL A 120 -11.69 6.16 9.73
C VAL A 120 -12.90 6.91 9.16
N LEU A 121 -14.08 6.30 9.13
CA LEU A 121 -15.32 6.96 8.70
C LEU A 121 -15.65 8.18 9.57
N ALA A 122 -15.43 8.08 10.89
CA ALA A 122 -15.68 9.20 11.82
C ALA A 122 -14.74 10.39 11.62
N ARG A 123 -13.60 10.24 10.95
CA ARG A 123 -12.64 11.33 10.67
C ARG A 123 -12.96 12.15 9.41
N ASP A 124 -14.00 11.80 8.68
CA ASP A 124 -14.46 12.49 7.45
C ASP A 124 -13.33 12.81 6.44
N VAL A 125 -12.51 11.80 6.17
CA VAL A 125 -11.35 11.89 5.26
C VAL A 125 -11.71 12.04 3.77
N ARG A 126 -13.01 11.98 3.44
CA ARG A 126 -13.52 11.95 2.05
C ARG A 126 -13.13 13.16 1.21
N HIS A 127 -12.93 14.31 1.84
CA HIS A 127 -12.59 15.58 1.17
C HIS A 127 -11.10 15.91 1.19
N ALA A 128 -10.29 15.14 1.91
CA ALA A 128 -8.87 15.43 2.10
C ALA A 128 -7.96 14.72 1.07
N ALA A 129 -8.43 13.64 0.42
CA ALA A 129 -7.65 12.97 -0.62
C ALA A 129 -7.62 13.79 -1.92
N PRO A 130 -6.45 14.01 -2.53
CA PRO A 130 -6.37 14.78 -3.76
C PRO A 130 -7.08 14.03 -4.89
N PRO A 131 -8.06 14.67 -5.59
CA PRO A 131 -8.90 13.98 -6.58
C PRO A 131 -8.11 13.48 -7.80
N TRP A 132 -6.91 14.02 -8.04
CA TRP A 132 -6.03 13.64 -9.14
C TRP A 132 -5.19 12.38 -8.84
N GLY A 133 -5.00 11.99 -7.58
CA GLY A 133 -4.11 10.90 -7.17
C GLY A 133 -4.46 9.56 -7.82
N PRO A 134 -5.70 9.05 -7.67
CA PRO A 134 -6.11 7.80 -8.28
C PRO A 134 -5.98 7.78 -9.80
N GLY A 135 -6.27 8.90 -10.48
CA GLY A 135 -6.12 9.02 -11.93
C GLY A 135 -4.68 8.91 -12.41
N ILE A 136 -3.74 9.55 -11.71
CA ILE A 136 -2.29 9.42 -11.99
C ILE A 136 -1.82 7.98 -11.76
N ALA A 137 -2.20 7.38 -10.62
CA ALA A 137 -1.83 5.99 -10.30
C ALA A 137 -2.36 5.01 -11.36
N ALA A 138 -3.62 5.13 -11.77
CA ALA A 138 -4.23 4.30 -12.81
C ALA A 138 -3.51 4.41 -14.16
N ARG A 139 -3.14 5.61 -14.57
CA ARG A 139 -2.39 5.83 -15.82
C ARG A 139 -0.99 5.20 -15.79
N LEU A 140 -0.29 5.37 -14.67
CA LEU A 140 1.03 4.76 -14.49
C LEU A 140 0.94 3.23 -14.43
N ALA A 141 -0.10 2.66 -13.80
CA ALA A 141 -0.39 1.24 -13.79
C ALA A 141 -0.68 0.70 -15.19
N ALA A 142 -1.35 1.50 -16.04
CA ALA A 142 -1.59 1.18 -17.45
C ALA A 142 -0.33 1.32 -18.34
N GLY A 143 0.81 1.72 -17.78
CA GLY A 143 2.08 1.85 -18.50
C GLY A 143 2.27 3.19 -19.24
N ALA A 144 1.48 4.22 -18.90
CA ALA A 144 1.68 5.55 -19.49
C ALA A 144 3.07 6.11 -19.13
N ARG A 145 3.68 6.82 -20.09
CA ARG A 145 4.97 7.50 -19.87
C ARG A 145 4.80 8.66 -18.91
N VAL A 146 5.78 8.86 -18.03
CA VAL A 146 5.75 9.95 -17.02
C VAL A 146 5.54 11.32 -17.68
N GLY A 147 6.21 11.60 -18.81
CA GLY A 147 6.03 12.85 -19.57
C GLY A 147 4.59 13.05 -20.01
N SER A 148 3.96 12.03 -20.62
CA SER A 148 2.55 12.10 -21.04
C SER A 148 1.59 12.30 -19.87
N VAL A 149 1.87 11.65 -18.70
CA VAL A 149 1.05 11.87 -17.50
C VAL A 149 1.18 13.30 -16.99
N ALA A 150 2.38 13.89 -17.05
CA ALA A 150 2.61 15.27 -16.67
C ALA A 150 1.88 16.26 -17.61
N GLU A 151 2.06 16.11 -18.91
CA GLU A 151 1.41 16.95 -19.94
C GLU A 151 -0.10 16.94 -19.81
N ASP A 152 -0.74 15.75 -19.75
CA ASP A 152 -2.20 15.63 -19.66
C ASP A 152 -2.76 16.13 -18.31
N SER A 153 -1.89 16.23 -17.29
CA SER A 153 -2.24 16.81 -15.99
C SER A 153 -1.97 18.32 -15.89
N GLY A 154 -1.48 18.94 -16.97
CA GLY A 154 -1.07 20.34 -16.99
C GLY A 154 0.12 20.64 -16.06
N LEU A 155 1.00 19.68 -15.86
CA LEU A 155 2.13 19.76 -14.92
C LEU A 155 3.46 19.62 -15.66
N SER A 156 4.51 20.28 -15.17
CA SER A 156 5.87 19.86 -15.50
C SER A 156 6.22 18.53 -14.79
N GLU A 157 7.17 17.76 -15.35
CA GLU A 157 7.63 16.51 -14.71
C GLU A 157 8.13 16.75 -13.28
N ARG A 158 8.75 17.89 -12.98
CA ARG A 158 9.18 18.29 -11.64
C ARG A 158 7.99 18.49 -10.68
N GLN A 159 6.92 19.13 -11.15
CA GLN A 159 5.69 19.31 -10.37
C GLN A 159 4.98 17.98 -10.14
N LEU A 160 4.88 17.15 -11.17
CA LEU A 160 4.35 15.79 -11.05
C LEU A 160 5.16 14.98 -10.04
N HIS A 161 6.51 15.03 -10.10
CA HIS A 161 7.38 14.32 -9.15
C HIS A 161 7.10 14.73 -7.71
N ARG A 162 7.04 16.03 -7.41
CA ARG A 162 6.73 16.53 -6.07
C ARG A 162 5.35 16.06 -5.59
N ARG A 163 4.32 16.18 -6.43
CA ARG A 163 2.98 15.70 -6.10
C ARG A 163 2.94 14.19 -5.84
N CYS A 164 3.69 13.42 -6.61
CA CYS A 164 3.81 11.98 -6.38
C CYS A 164 4.50 11.64 -5.06
N LEU A 165 5.52 12.40 -4.64
CA LEU A 165 6.15 12.23 -3.32
C LEU A 165 5.13 12.44 -2.21
N ASP A 166 4.32 13.49 -2.30
CA ASP A 166 3.33 13.82 -1.28
C ASP A 166 2.17 12.80 -1.23
N ALA A 167 1.72 12.33 -2.40
CA ALA A 167 0.56 11.43 -2.49
C ALA A 167 0.91 9.95 -2.34
N PHE A 168 2.06 9.51 -2.85
CA PHE A 168 2.42 8.08 -2.98
C PHE A 168 3.69 7.69 -2.22
N GLY A 169 4.41 8.66 -1.66
CA GLY A 169 5.67 8.43 -0.95
C GLY A 169 6.91 8.35 -1.84
N TYR A 170 6.75 8.30 -3.17
CA TYR A 170 7.85 8.21 -4.12
C TYR A 170 7.49 8.84 -5.48
N GLY A 171 8.51 9.07 -6.32
CA GLY A 171 8.31 9.66 -7.64
C GLY A 171 7.55 8.73 -8.61
N PRO A 172 7.03 9.29 -9.71
CA PRO A 172 6.16 8.57 -10.64
C PRO A 172 6.83 7.35 -11.29
N LYS A 173 8.14 7.36 -11.50
CA LYS A 173 8.89 6.21 -12.06
C LYS A 173 8.91 5.02 -11.08
N THR A 174 9.08 5.28 -9.78
CA THR A 174 9.05 4.24 -8.75
C THR A 174 7.64 3.69 -8.59
N LEU A 175 6.61 4.55 -8.57
CA LEU A 175 5.22 4.11 -8.53
C LEU A 175 4.88 3.22 -9.73
N ALA A 176 5.21 3.66 -10.94
CA ALA A 176 4.98 2.86 -12.16
C ALA A 176 5.66 1.49 -12.09
N ARG A 177 6.87 1.44 -11.55
CA ARG A 177 7.63 0.19 -11.36
C ARG A 177 6.94 -0.75 -10.38
N ILE A 178 6.45 -0.23 -9.25
CA ILE A 178 5.73 -1.01 -8.23
C ILE A 178 4.40 -1.54 -8.78
N LEU A 179 3.62 -0.68 -9.44
CA LEU A 179 2.33 -1.08 -10.03
C LEU A 179 2.50 -2.12 -11.15
N ARG A 180 3.60 -2.02 -11.92
CA ARG A 180 3.97 -3.04 -12.91
C ARG A 180 4.30 -4.38 -12.27
N LEU A 181 5.01 -4.40 -11.12
CA LEU A 181 5.24 -5.61 -10.33
C LEU A 181 3.91 -6.23 -9.90
N GLN A 182 2.97 -5.45 -9.37
CA GLN A 182 1.67 -5.96 -8.94
C GLN A 182 0.90 -6.61 -10.09
N ARG A 183 0.90 -5.95 -11.28
CA ARG A 183 0.30 -6.53 -12.48
C ARG A 183 0.98 -7.85 -12.91
N ALA A 184 2.30 -7.93 -12.80
CA ALA A 184 3.02 -9.17 -13.13
C ALA A 184 2.65 -10.31 -12.17
N LEU A 185 2.50 -10.03 -10.88
CA LEU A 185 2.06 -10.99 -9.88
C LEU A 185 0.64 -11.48 -10.14
N GLU A 186 -0.29 -10.60 -10.49
CA GLU A 186 -1.67 -10.97 -10.87
C GLU A 186 -1.68 -11.91 -12.05
N LEU A 187 -0.96 -11.56 -13.14
CA LEU A 187 -0.87 -12.39 -14.34
C LEU A 187 -0.24 -13.76 -14.05
N ALA A 188 0.81 -13.80 -13.23
CA ALA A 188 1.49 -15.04 -12.86
C ALA A 188 0.57 -15.97 -12.03
N ARG A 189 -0.21 -15.38 -11.08
CA ARG A 189 -1.20 -16.13 -10.28
C ARG A 189 -2.36 -16.69 -11.13
N LEU A 190 -2.65 -16.04 -12.26
CA LEU A 190 -3.59 -16.57 -13.27
C LEU A 190 -3.00 -17.70 -14.13
N GLY A 191 -1.74 -18.10 -13.90
CA GLY A 191 -1.09 -19.21 -14.58
C GLY A 191 -0.45 -18.85 -15.93
N HIS A 192 -0.30 -17.56 -16.26
CA HIS A 192 0.40 -17.18 -17.49
C HIS A 192 1.91 -17.54 -17.41
N ALA A 193 2.48 -17.98 -18.53
CA ALA A 193 3.92 -18.22 -18.66
C ALA A 193 4.72 -16.94 -18.40
N PHE A 194 5.88 -17.01 -17.75
CA PHE A 194 6.65 -15.81 -17.36
C PHE A 194 7.09 -14.95 -18.53
N ALA A 195 7.28 -15.53 -19.72
CA ALA A 195 7.53 -14.75 -20.93
C ALA A 195 6.32 -13.86 -21.30
N ASP A 196 5.11 -14.43 -21.24
CA ASP A 196 3.87 -13.70 -21.50
C ASP A 196 3.57 -12.67 -20.41
N VAL A 197 3.82 -13.04 -19.13
CA VAL A 197 3.73 -12.10 -18.00
C VAL A 197 4.61 -10.87 -18.24
N ALA A 198 5.86 -11.06 -18.68
CA ALA A 198 6.78 -9.97 -18.97
C ALA A 198 6.18 -8.99 -19.99
N VAL A 199 5.75 -9.49 -21.14
CA VAL A 199 5.18 -8.66 -22.21
C VAL A 199 3.91 -7.96 -21.75
N ARG A 200 2.96 -8.70 -21.16
CA ARG A 200 1.64 -8.17 -20.74
C ARG A 200 1.72 -7.19 -19.57
N ALA A 201 2.72 -7.36 -18.68
CA ALA A 201 2.97 -6.42 -17.60
C ALA A 201 3.79 -5.19 -18.03
N GLY A 202 4.33 -5.15 -19.26
CA GLY A 202 5.07 -4.01 -19.81
C GLY A 202 6.57 -4.04 -19.49
N TYR A 203 7.15 -5.23 -19.31
CA TYR A 203 8.59 -5.45 -19.29
C TYR A 203 9.11 -5.70 -20.71
N ALA A 204 10.36 -5.35 -20.98
CA ALA A 204 10.97 -5.56 -22.30
C ALA A 204 11.11 -7.07 -22.62
N ASP A 205 11.44 -7.87 -21.61
CA ASP A 205 11.64 -9.30 -21.72
C ASP A 205 11.55 -9.98 -20.33
N GLN A 206 11.61 -11.31 -20.30
CA GLN A 206 11.60 -12.11 -19.07
C GLN A 206 12.80 -11.83 -18.16
N ALA A 207 13.96 -11.52 -18.70
CA ALA A 207 15.16 -11.21 -17.91
C ALA A 207 15.01 -9.86 -17.19
N HIS A 208 14.38 -8.87 -17.83
CA HIS A 208 14.02 -7.59 -17.21
C HIS A 208 13.00 -7.82 -16.09
N LEU A 209 11.95 -8.60 -16.30
CA LEU A 209 10.99 -9.00 -15.27
C LEU A 209 11.70 -9.64 -14.07
N ALA A 210 12.56 -10.63 -14.31
CA ALA A 210 13.27 -11.36 -13.26
C ALA A 210 14.17 -10.45 -12.41
N ARG A 211 14.92 -9.53 -13.04
CA ARG A 211 15.77 -8.57 -12.33
C ARG A 211 14.94 -7.60 -11.49
N ASP A 212 13.82 -7.10 -12.05
CA ASP A 212 12.97 -6.11 -11.38
C ASP A 212 12.24 -6.73 -10.18
N VAL A 213 11.68 -7.92 -10.34
CA VAL A 213 11.05 -8.70 -9.26
C VAL A 213 12.05 -8.95 -8.13
N ARG A 214 13.27 -9.44 -8.44
CA ARG A 214 14.28 -9.68 -7.42
C ARG A 214 14.70 -8.42 -6.70
N ALA A 215 14.79 -7.29 -7.39
CA ALA A 215 15.14 -6.01 -6.78
C ALA A 215 14.05 -5.47 -5.86
N LEU A 216 12.75 -5.69 -6.18
CA LEU A 216 11.63 -5.21 -5.38
C LEU A 216 11.20 -6.20 -4.30
N ALA A 217 11.22 -7.50 -4.60
CA ALA A 217 10.73 -8.55 -3.71
C ALA A 217 11.83 -9.29 -2.93
N GLY A 218 13.10 -9.17 -3.35
CA GLY A 218 14.23 -9.90 -2.76
C GLY A 218 14.32 -11.36 -3.15
N VAL A 219 13.33 -11.91 -3.84
CA VAL A 219 13.25 -13.32 -4.28
C VAL A 219 12.73 -13.40 -5.72
N PRO A 220 12.96 -14.53 -6.43
CA PRO A 220 12.40 -14.74 -7.76
C PRO A 220 10.85 -14.77 -7.75
N LEU A 221 10.24 -14.48 -8.93
CA LEU A 221 8.79 -14.48 -9.10
C LEU A 221 8.14 -15.82 -8.71
N GLY A 222 8.77 -16.95 -9.03
CA GLY A 222 8.23 -18.27 -8.70
C GLY A 222 8.12 -18.56 -7.19
N GLU A 223 8.88 -17.86 -6.34
CA GLU A 223 8.78 -17.99 -4.88
C GLU A 223 7.65 -17.13 -4.27
N LEU A 224 6.98 -16.29 -5.09
CA LEU A 224 5.91 -15.38 -4.68
C LEU A 224 4.51 -15.93 -5.02
N LEU A 225 4.43 -17.07 -5.71
CA LEU A 225 3.22 -17.72 -6.19
C LEU A 225 2.84 -18.94 -5.31
#